data_772740893c2bd605c7b168606224bc9e
#
_entry.id   772740893c2bd605c7b168606224bc9e
#
_cell.length_a   1.000
_cell.length_b   1.000
_cell.length_c   1.000
_cell.angle_alpha   90.00
_cell.angle_beta   90.00
_cell.angle_gamma   90.00
#
_symmetry.space_group_name_H-M   'P 1'
#
loop_
_entity.id
_entity.type
_entity.pdbx_description
1 polymer ?
#
loop_
_entity_poly.entity_id
_entity_poly.type
_entity_poly.pdbx_seq_one_letter_code
_entity_poly.pdbx_strand_id
1 'polypeptide(L)'
;MYKAAIFDMDGTILNTLGDLTDAINYAMKETGHKYGYNEKIVAHFFGSGVYVALKRALSVENRFPEDRLDLIGTPDEPDDCFKDDTEIERISKIYRPYYNAHCDVKTGPYPGILELMKKLRDRGIKTAVVSNKPDAAVQTLVSDKFPGAFNFSLGEKTGIKRKPAPDMVNECLRVLEIPRGECVYIGDSEVDFATGRNSGMHVISVDWGFRSHEYLASIPVEKIVSNADELYQEITR
;
A
#
# COMPACT_ATOMS: atom_id res chain seq x y z
N MET A 1 3.09 2.62 -24.86
CA MET A 1 1.76 2.72 -24.23
C MET A 1 1.40 1.39 -23.63
N TYR A 2 1.09 1.35 -22.34
CA TYR A 2 0.62 0.14 -21.65
C TYR A 2 -0.85 -0.14 -21.93
N LYS A 3 -1.25 -1.43 -21.85
CA LYS A 3 -2.67 -1.85 -21.98
C LYS A 3 -3.35 -2.00 -20.62
N ALA A 4 -2.58 -2.14 -19.55
CA ALA A 4 -3.12 -2.14 -18.19
C ALA A 4 -2.18 -1.41 -17.21
N ALA A 5 -2.79 -0.77 -16.21
CA ALA A 5 -2.13 -0.15 -15.07
C ALA A 5 -2.64 -0.79 -13.78
N ILE A 6 -1.73 -1.37 -13.00
CA ILE A 6 -2.02 -2.05 -11.72
C ILE A 6 -1.50 -1.13 -10.61
N PHE A 7 -2.39 -0.72 -9.73
CA PHE A 7 -2.11 0.24 -8.67
C PHE A 7 -2.08 -0.44 -7.30
N ASP A 8 -1.20 0.01 -6.41
CA ASP A 8 -1.46 -0.12 -4.99
C ASP A 8 -2.60 0.82 -4.57
N MET A 9 -3.09 0.67 -3.34
CA MET A 9 -4.18 1.47 -2.80
C MET A 9 -3.69 2.56 -1.85
N ASP A 10 -3.18 2.13 -0.69
CA ASP A 10 -2.82 3.00 0.43
C ASP A 10 -1.55 3.80 0.09
N GLY A 11 -1.64 5.13 0.07
CA GLY A 11 -0.50 5.98 -0.34
C GLY A 11 -0.38 6.19 -1.85
N THR A 12 -1.07 5.41 -2.67
CA THR A 12 -0.98 5.50 -4.14
C THR A 12 -2.22 6.14 -4.76
N ILE A 13 -3.39 5.53 -4.59
CA ILE A 13 -4.66 6.07 -5.10
C ILE A 13 -5.53 6.70 -4.01
N LEU A 14 -5.37 6.24 -2.75
CA LEU A 14 -6.07 6.77 -1.58
C LEU A 14 -5.09 7.29 -0.52
N ASN A 15 -5.35 8.48 -0.02
CA ASN A 15 -4.76 8.95 1.24
C ASN A 15 -5.55 8.33 2.39
N THR A 16 -4.98 7.29 2.98
CA THR A 16 -5.58 6.53 4.09
C THR A 16 -4.87 6.78 5.41
N LEU A 17 -3.85 7.64 5.41
CA LEU A 17 -2.92 7.80 6.53
C LEU A 17 -3.60 8.27 7.81
N GLY A 18 -4.61 9.15 7.71
CA GLY A 18 -5.37 9.64 8.86
C GLY A 18 -6.11 8.51 9.59
N ASP A 19 -6.83 7.66 8.86
CA ASP A 19 -7.59 6.54 9.46
C ASP A 19 -6.66 5.42 9.98
N LEU A 20 -5.54 5.18 9.29
CA LEU A 20 -4.51 4.26 9.76
C LEU A 20 -3.87 4.75 11.06
N THR A 21 -3.62 6.06 11.17
CA THR A 21 -3.06 6.69 12.38
C THR A 21 -4.02 6.58 13.56
N ASP A 22 -5.28 6.86 13.34
CA ASP A 22 -6.30 6.74 14.40
C ASP A 22 -6.42 5.28 14.87
N ALA A 23 -6.41 4.32 13.95
CA ALA A 23 -6.55 2.90 14.28
C ALA A 23 -5.34 2.33 15.04
N ILE A 24 -4.11 2.69 14.65
CA ILE A 24 -2.90 2.32 15.39
C ILE A 24 -2.96 2.89 16.80
N ASN A 25 -3.22 4.19 16.93
CA ASN A 25 -3.28 4.85 18.24
C ASN A 25 -4.37 4.28 19.14
N TYR A 26 -5.54 3.98 18.57
CA TYR A 26 -6.62 3.33 19.30
C TYR A 26 -6.20 1.96 19.83
N ALA A 27 -5.70 1.08 18.95
CA ALA A 27 -5.33 -0.27 19.33
C ALA A 27 -4.19 -0.32 20.34
N MET A 28 -3.17 0.50 20.18
CA MET A 28 -2.04 0.62 21.12
C MET A 28 -2.53 1.11 22.49
N LYS A 29 -3.41 2.13 22.53
CA LYS A 29 -3.98 2.65 23.78
C LYS A 29 -4.80 1.59 24.51
N GLU A 30 -5.72 0.91 23.83
CA GLU A 30 -6.61 -0.09 24.43
C GLU A 30 -5.85 -1.32 24.94
N THR A 31 -4.65 -1.53 24.45
CA THR A 31 -3.77 -2.64 24.88
C THR A 31 -2.68 -2.21 25.88
N GLY A 32 -2.67 -0.94 26.31
CA GLY A 32 -1.77 -0.44 27.35
C GLY A 32 -0.37 -0.06 26.85
N HIS A 33 -0.20 0.12 25.54
CA HIS A 33 1.04 0.51 24.89
C HIS A 33 1.15 2.02 24.68
N LYS A 34 2.34 2.48 24.27
CA LYS A 34 2.56 3.86 23.83
C LYS A 34 1.65 4.19 22.65
N TYR A 35 0.97 5.29 22.73
CA TYR A 35 0.10 5.84 21.68
C TYR A 35 0.37 7.33 21.49
N GLY A 36 -0.36 7.98 20.55
CA GLY A 36 -0.14 9.37 20.18
C GLY A 36 0.90 9.54 19.09
N TYR A 37 1.10 8.50 18.26
CA TYR A 37 1.89 8.58 17.06
C TYR A 37 1.24 9.55 16.07
N ASN A 38 2.04 10.42 15.43
CA ASN A 38 1.58 11.29 14.37
C ASN A 38 1.65 10.58 13.01
N GLU A 39 1.00 11.17 12.00
CA GLU A 39 0.95 10.59 10.65
C GLU A 39 2.36 10.37 10.04
N LYS A 40 3.33 11.25 10.34
CA LYS A 40 4.69 11.14 9.81
C LYS A 40 5.36 9.82 10.18
N ILE A 41 5.29 9.41 11.46
CA ILE A 41 5.87 8.14 11.90
C ILE A 41 5.01 6.96 11.45
N VAL A 42 3.68 7.10 11.45
CA VAL A 42 2.75 6.03 11.03
C VAL A 42 2.91 5.69 9.55
N ALA A 43 3.29 6.64 8.70
CA ALA A 43 3.63 6.38 7.30
C ALA A 43 4.75 5.33 7.14
N HIS A 44 5.72 5.30 8.07
CA HIS A 44 6.78 4.27 8.09
C HIS A 44 6.30 2.92 8.64
N PHE A 45 5.16 2.86 9.33
CA PHE A 45 4.64 1.59 9.82
C PHE A 45 4.01 0.76 8.71
N PHE A 46 3.34 1.41 7.76
CA PHE A 46 2.54 0.75 6.72
C PHE A 46 3.31 0.48 5.39
N GLY A 47 2.67 -0.29 4.51
CA GLY A 47 3.21 -0.84 3.25
C GLY A 47 3.25 -2.38 3.28
N SER A 48 3.70 -2.98 4.39
CA SER A 48 3.90 -4.43 4.56
C SER A 48 2.76 -5.13 5.32
N GLY A 49 1.57 -4.51 5.44
CA GLY A 49 0.40 -5.08 6.14
C GLY A 49 0.39 -4.85 7.65
N VAL A 50 -0.77 -5.13 8.26
CA VAL A 50 -1.08 -4.78 9.66
C VAL A 50 -0.10 -5.41 10.66
N TYR A 51 0.25 -6.68 10.48
CA TYR A 51 1.18 -7.38 11.39
C TYR A 51 2.52 -6.64 11.49
N VAL A 52 3.10 -6.27 10.35
CA VAL A 52 4.37 -5.55 10.31
C VAL A 52 4.21 -4.13 10.86
N ALA A 53 3.08 -3.47 10.59
CA ALA A 53 2.80 -2.14 11.12
C ALA A 53 2.78 -2.12 12.66
N LEU A 54 2.10 -3.09 13.28
CA LEU A 54 2.10 -3.24 14.74
C LEU A 54 3.47 -3.59 15.31
N LYS A 55 4.22 -4.46 14.63
CA LYS A 55 5.60 -4.80 14.99
C LYS A 55 6.51 -3.57 14.97
N ARG A 56 6.38 -2.71 13.94
CA ARG A 56 7.12 -1.44 13.85
C ARG A 56 6.72 -0.46 14.96
N ALA A 57 5.43 -0.34 15.28
CA ALA A 57 4.94 0.52 16.36
C ALA A 57 5.49 0.08 17.73
N LEU A 58 5.48 -1.22 18.03
CA LEU A 58 6.07 -1.80 19.24
C LEU A 58 7.58 -1.65 19.27
N SER A 59 8.25 -1.75 18.13
CA SER A 59 9.70 -1.51 18.04
C SER A 59 10.04 -0.06 18.40
N VAL A 60 9.28 0.92 17.89
CA VAL A 60 9.43 2.35 18.25
C VAL A 60 9.19 2.60 19.74
N GLU A 61 8.19 1.94 20.34
CA GLU A 61 7.97 1.99 21.79
C GLU A 61 9.21 1.52 22.56
N ASN A 62 9.89 0.48 22.06
CA ASN A 62 11.12 -0.08 22.62
C ASN A 62 12.41 0.66 22.15
N ARG A 63 12.27 1.89 21.64
CA ARG A 63 13.37 2.76 21.20
C ARG A 63 14.18 2.23 20.01
N PHE A 64 13.58 1.41 19.17
CA PHE A 64 14.18 1.01 17.90
C PHE A 64 14.33 2.24 16.98
N PRO A 65 15.45 2.38 16.25
CA PRO A 65 15.72 3.53 15.39
C PRO A 65 14.69 3.67 14.25
N GLU A 66 14.12 4.88 14.08
CA GLU A 66 13.09 5.15 13.08
C GLU A 66 13.59 4.97 11.64
N ASP A 67 14.86 5.27 11.38
CA ASP A 67 15.52 5.14 10.08
C ASP A 67 15.77 3.69 9.64
N ARG A 68 15.51 2.71 10.51
CA ARG A 68 15.63 1.27 10.23
C ARG A 68 14.28 0.54 10.21
N LEU A 69 13.18 1.25 10.38
CA LEU A 69 11.85 0.64 10.46
C LEU A 69 11.47 -0.11 9.18
N ASP A 70 11.88 0.39 8.03
CA ASP A 70 11.56 -0.22 6.73
C ASP A 70 12.20 -1.61 6.54
N LEU A 71 13.25 -1.95 7.31
CA LEU A 71 13.86 -3.28 7.33
C LEU A 71 12.98 -4.33 8.05
N ILE A 72 12.10 -3.90 8.98
CA ILE A 72 11.22 -4.81 9.71
C ILE A 72 10.17 -5.40 8.76
N GLY A 73 10.09 -6.74 8.72
CA GLY A 73 9.21 -7.48 7.82
C GLY A 73 9.83 -7.79 6.45
N THR A 74 11.14 -7.57 6.28
CA THR A 74 11.93 -7.93 5.09
C THR A 74 12.90 -9.08 5.41
N PRO A 75 13.58 -9.69 4.42
CA PRO A 75 14.63 -10.67 4.66
C PRO A 75 15.82 -10.12 5.50
N ASP A 76 16.03 -8.80 5.50
CA ASP A 76 17.08 -8.12 6.25
C ASP A 76 16.59 -7.59 7.61
N GLU A 77 15.53 -8.20 8.14
CA GLU A 77 14.93 -7.79 9.42
C GLU A 77 15.93 -7.85 10.57
N PRO A 78 16.15 -6.72 11.29
CA PRO A 78 17.09 -6.66 12.40
C PRO A 78 16.68 -7.53 13.59
N ASP A 79 17.66 -8.13 14.25
CA ASP A 79 17.43 -8.97 15.43
C ASP A 79 16.95 -8.18 16.66
N ASP A 80 17.25 -6.90 16.73
CA ASP A 80 16.90 -5.99 17.81
C ASP A 80 15.50 -5.35 17.70
N CYS A 81 14.72 -5.70 16.66
CA CYS A 81 13.32 -5.30 16.56
C CYS A 81 12.42 -6.13 17.50
N PHE A 82 11.19 -5.67 17.72
CA PHE A 82 10.20 -6.38 18.54
C PHE A 82 9.90 -7.78 17.99
N LYS A 83 9.85 -8.82 18.85
CA LYS A 83 9.75 -10.23 18.44
C LYS A 83 8.63 -11.02 19.10
N ASP A 84 7.79 -10.41 19.96
CA ASP A 84 6.67 -11.12 20.60
C ASP A 84 5.43 -11.12 19.69
N ASP A 85 5.31 -12.22 18.94
CA ASP A 85 4.18 -12.45 18.04
C ASP A 85 2.83 -12.52 18.78
N THR A 86 2.82 -13.01 20.02
CA THR A 86 1.59 -13.11 20.83
C THR A 86 1.03 -11.73 21.14
N GLU A 87 1.91 -10.77 21.43
CA GLU A 87 1.50 -9.39 21.70
C GLU A 87 1.04 -8.69 20.43
N ILE A 88 1.73 -8.88 19.30
CA ILE A 88 1.28 -8.36 18.01
C ILE A 88 -0.12 -8.86 17.67
N GLU A 89 -0.37 -10.17 17.86
CA GLU A 89 -1.70 -10.77 17.63
C GLU A 89 -2.77 -10.20 18.58
N ARG A 90 -2.42 -9.96 19.85
CA ARG A 90 -3.33 -9.37 20.84
C ARG A 90 -3.78 -7.97 20.39
N ILE A 91 -2.85 -7.13 19.93
CA ILE A 91 -3.14 -5.77 19.45
C ILE A 91 -3.93 -5.84 18.13
N SER A 92 -3.56 -6.76 17.23
CA SER A 92 -4.24 -6.95 15.95
C SER A 92 -5.74 -7.26 16.09
N LYS A 93 -6.13 -8.01 17.15
CA LYS A 93 -7.53 -8.32 17.47
C LYS A 93 -8.35 -7.07 17.83
N ILE A 94 -7.71 -6.02 18.35
CA ILE A 94 -8.35 -4.73 18.63
C ILE A 94 -8.29 -3.82 17.39
N TYR A 95 -7.13 -3.80 16.69
CA TYR A 95 -6.92 -2.97 15.51
C TYR A 95 -7.92 -3.28 14.39
N ARG A 96 -8.04 -4.57 14.00
CA ARG A 96 -8.82 -4.97 12.82
C ARG A 96 -10.29 -4.58 12.88
N PRO A 97 -11.05 -4.85 13.96
CA PRO A 97 -12.44 -4.43 14.06
C PRO A 97 -12.61 -2.91 14.05
N TYR A 98 -11.74 -2.20 14.77
CA TYR A 98 -11.78 -0.74 14.78
C TYR A 98 -11.52 -0.15 13.40
N TYR A 99 -10.43 -0.57 12.75
CA TYR A 99 -10.09 -0.10 11.42
C TYR A 99 -11.20 -0.41 10.40
N ASN A 100 -11.74 -1.62 10.39
CA ASN A 100 -12.83 -1.99 9.48
C ASN A 100 -14.07 -1.09 9.65
N ALA A 101 -14.36 -0.62 10.86
CA ALA A 101 -15.48 0.26 11.13
C ALA A 101 -15.19 1.75 10.83
N HIS A 102 -13.90 2.15 10.69
CA HIS A 102 -13.49 3.56 10.58
C HIS A 102 -12.52 3.82 9.41
N CYS A 103 -12.36 2.90 8.47
CA CYS A 103 -11.38 3.01 7.39
C CYS A 103 -11.76 4.01 6.29
N ASP A 104 -12.87 4.70 6.43
CA ASP A 104 -13.43 5.64 5.44
C ASP A 104 -13.88 6.98 6.08
N VAL A 105 -13.32 7.35 7.22
CA VAL A 105 -13.67 8.61 7.92
C VAL A 105 -12.87 9.79 7.37
N LYS A 106 -11.55 9.60 7.17
CA LYS A 106 -10.60 10.60 6.65
C LYS A 106 -10.07 10.21 5.27
N THR A 107 -10.30 8.97 4.85
CA THR A 107 -9.80 8.39 3.60
C THR A 107 -10.45 9.02 2.37
N GLY A 108 -9.63 9.43 1.41
CA GLY A 108 -10.08 9.97 0.13
C GLY A 108 -9.06 9.81 -0.99
N PRO A 109 -9.49 9.90 -2.27
CA PRO A 109 -8.57 9.87 -3.40
C PRO A 109 -7.57 11.01 -3.35
N TYR A 110 -6.31 10.73 -3.74
CA TYR A 110 -5.34 11.79 -3.96
C TYR A 110 -5.80 12.73 -5.10
N PRO A 111 -5.31 14.00 -5.11
CA PRO A 111 -5.66 14.95 -6.16
C PRO A 111 -5.40 14.41 -7.58
N GLY A 112 -6.38 14.53 -8.46
CA GLY A 112 -6.28 14.11 -9.87
C GLY A 112 -6.50 12.62 -10.14
N ILE A 113 -6.54 11.74 -9.10
CA ILE A 113 -6.66 10.28 -9.30
C ILE A 113 -7.99 9.89 -9.95
N LEU A 114 -9.11 10.47 -9.56
CA LEU A 114 -10.41 10.17 -10.18
C LEU A 114 -10.41 10.54 -11.67
N GLU A 115 -9.84 11.68 -12.02
CA GLU A 115 -9.69 12.13 -13.41
C GLU A 115 -8.73 11.21 -14.19
N LEU A 116 -7.62 10.78 -13.56
CA LEU A 116 -6.70 9.82 -14.14
C LEU A 116 -7.42 8.50 -14.51
N MET A 117 -8.20 7.93 -13.58
CA MET A 117 -8.94 6.69 -13.84
C MET A 117 -9.90 6.84 -15.02
N LYS A 118 -10.59 7.98 -15.09
CA LYS A 118 -11.47 8.29 -16.23
C LYS A 118 -10.68 8.37 -17.55
N LYS A 119 -9.58 9.12 -17.59
CA LYS A 119 -8.73 9.28 -18.79
C LYS A 119 -8.16 7.93 -19.28
N LEU A 120 -7.72 7.07 -18.36
CA LEU A 120 -7.21 5.73 -18.69
C LEU A 120 -8.31 4.85 -19.31
N ARG A 121 -9.49 4.83 -18.70
CA ARG A 121 -10.63 4.08 -19.20
C ARG A 121 -11.07 4.59 -20.60
N ASP A 122 -11.14 5.91 -20.81
CA ASP A 122 -11.52 6.50 -22.08
C ASP A 122 -10.53 6.13 -23.21
N ARG A 123 -9.28 5.78 -22.86
CA ARG A 123 -8.27 5.21 -23.77
C ARG A 123 -8.30 3.69 -23.89
N GLY A 124 -9.21 3.02 -23.22
CA GLY A 124 -9.29 1.55 -23.22
C GLY A 124 -8.17 0.85 -22.42
N ILE A 125 -7.44 1.59 -21.55
CA ILE A 125 -6.43 1.02 -20.67
C ILE A 125 -7.16 0.41 -19.47
N LYS A 126 -6.98 -0.89 -19.25
CA LYS A 126 -7.54 -1.57 -18.07
C LYS A 126 -6.83 -1.12 -16.80
N THR A 127 -7.58 -0.98 -15.72
CA THR A 127 -7.07 -0.58 -14.42
C THR A 127 -7.37 -1.64 -13.36
N ALA A 128 -6.44 -1.85 -12.44
CA ALA A 128 -6.62 -2.79 -11.35
C ALA A 128 -5.98 -2.29 -10.06
N VAL A 129 -6.46 -2.82 -8.93
CA VAL A 129 -5.88 -2.59 -7.59
C VAL A 129 -5.36 -3.90 -7.01
N VAL A 130 -4.13 -3.85 -6.46
CA VAL A 130 -3.50 -4.95 -5.72
C VAL A 130 -2.88 -4.39 -4.44
N SER A 131 -3.41 -4.75 -3.26
CA SER A 131 -3.01 -4.13 -1.99
C SER A 131 -2.83 -5.15 -0.86
N ASN A 132 -1.89 -4.87 0.06
CA ASN A 132 -1.71 -5.62 1.32
C ASN A 132 -2.78 -5.27 2.39
N LYS A 133 -3.74 -4.40 2.05
CA LYS A 133 -4.93 -4.14 2.85
C LYS A 133 -5.87 -5.35 2.83
N PRO A 134 -6.59 -5.68 3.92
CA PRO A 134 -7.59 -6.74 3.92
C PRO A 134 -8.59 -6.63 2.75
N ASP A 135 -8.86 -7.74 2.06
CA ASP A 135 -9.66 -7.73 0.81
C ASP A 135 -11.05 -7.10 1.00
N ALA A 136 -11.73 -7.37 2.12
CA ALA A 136 -13.03 -6.76 2.40
C ALA A 136 -12.97 -5.21 2.42
N ALA A 137 -11.91 -4.63 2.98
CA ALA A 137 -11.72 -3.18 3.01
C ALA A 137 -11.37 -2.64 1.61
N VAL A 138 -10.59 -3.38 0.81
CA VAL A 138 -10.31 -3.01 -0.59
C VAL A 138 -11.60 -2.95 -1.38
N GLN A 139 -12.46 -3.97 -1.30
CA GLN A 139 -13.72 -4.03 -2.05
C GLN A 139 -14.66 -2.88 -1.65
N THR A 140 -14.80 -2.59 -0.35
CA THR A 140 -15.61 -1.46 0.14
C THR A 140 -15.09 -0.14 -0.42
N LEU A 141 -13.80 0.16 -0.27
CA LEU A 141 -13.22 1.44 -0.71
C LEU A 141 -13.25 1.61 -2.24
N VAL A 142 -13.04 0.52 -3.00
CA VAL A 142 -13.17 0.56 -4.46
C VAL A 142 -14.60 0.86 -4.87
N SER A 143 -15.58 0.20 -4.26
CA SER A 143 -17.01 0.43 -4.54
C SER A 143 -17.42 1.88 -4.24
N ASP A 144 -17.00 2.42 -3.11
CA ASP A 144 -17.43 3.72 -2.61
C ASP A 144 -16.70 4.89 -3.26
N LYS A 145 -15.38 4.80 -3.40
CA LYS A 145 -14.55 5.91 -3.89
C LYS A 145 -14.32 5.89 -5.40
N PHE A 146 -14.41 4.71 -6.03
CA PHE A 146 -14.06 4.50 -7.43
C PHE A 146 -15.12 3.67 -8.19
N PRO A 147 -16.41 4.01 -8.13
CA PRO A 147 -17.45 3.19 -8.74
C PRO A 147 -17.20 2.96 -10.24
N GLY A 148 -17.02 1.69 -10.63
CA GLY A 148 -16.77 1.29 -12.02
C GLY A 148 -15.42 1.72 -12.61
N ALA A 149 -14.46 2.16 -11.78
CA ALA A 149 -13.16 2.59 -12.28
C ALA A 149 -12.19 1.43 -12.53
N PHE A 150 -12.30 0.31 -11.80
CA PHE A 150 -11.38 -0.80 -11.89
C PHE A 150 -12.00 -2.04 -12.53
N ASN A 151 -11.20 -2.73 -13.36
CA ASN A 151 -11.54 -4.01 -13.96
C ASN A 151 -11.27 -5.19 -13.00
N PHE A 152 -10.41 -4.98 -12.02
CA PHE A 152 -10.04 -5.98 -11.00
C PHE A 152 -9.58 -5.29 -9.73
N SER A 153 -9.91 -5.86 -8.58
CA SER A 153 -9.40 -5.42 -7.27
C SER A 153 -9.15 -6.63 -6.38
N LEU A 154 -8.02 -6.63 -5.68
CA LEU A 154 -7.59 -7.70 -4.80
C LEU A 154 -6.83 -7.14 -3.60
N GLY A 155 -7.33 -7.47 -2.41
CA GLY A 155 -6.65 -7.27 -1.14
C GLY A 155 -6.03 -8.56 -0.58
N GLU A 156 -5.41 -8.45 0.59
CA GLU A 156 -4.87 -9.60 1.32
C GLU A 156 -5.98 -10.58 1.68
N LYS A 157 -5.81 -11.85 1.27
CA LYS A 157 -6.70 -12.95 1.64
C LYS A 157 -5.95 -14.28 1.72
N THR A 158 -6.53 -15.23 2.45
CA THR A 158 -5.97 -16.58 2.63
C THR A 158 -5.74 -17.27 1.29
N GLY A 159 -4.60 -17.93 1.14
CA GLY A 159 -4.25 -18.74 -0.04
C GLY A 159 -3.51 -17.98 -1.14
N ILE A 160 -3.37 -16.65 -1.04
CA ILE A 160 -2.56 -15.84 -1.95
C ILE A 160 -1.50 -15.10 -1.14
N LYS A 161 -0.22 -15.25 -1.51
CA LYS A 161 0.86 -14.55 -0.83
C LYS A 161 0.74 -13.06 -1.09
N ARG A 162 0.88 -12.28 -0.01
CA ARG A 162 0.86 -10.81 -0.06
C ARG A 162 2.11 -10.23 -0.73
N LYS A 163 2.05 -8.98 -1.15
CA LYS A 163 3.19 -8.18 -1.59
C LYS A 163 4.33 -8.22 -0.54
N PRO A 164 5.60 -8.34 -0.94
CA PRO A 164 6.14 -8.21 -2.30
C PRO A 164 6.17 -9.52 -3.12
N ALA A 165 5.49 -10.61 -2.69
CA ALA A 165 5.34 -11.79 -3.53
C ALA A 165 4.52 -11.47 -4.79
N PRO A 166 4.83 -12.09 -5.95
CA PRO A 166 4.16 -11.78 -7.22
C PRO A 166 2.75 -12.38 -7.34
N ASP A 167 2.30 -13.16 -6.35
CA ASP A 167 1.10 -14.00 -6.41
C ASP A 167 -0.17 -13.18 -6.70
N MET A 168 -0.34 -12.04 -6.01
CA MET A 168 -1.50 -11.15 -6.20
C MET A 168 -1.50 -10.50 -7.59
N VAL A 169 -0.32 -10.08 -8.09
CA VAL A 169 -0.16 -9.52 -9.44
C VAL A 169 -0.41 -10.60 -10.50
N ASN A 170 0.07 -11.82 -10.29
CA ASN A 170 -0.17 -12.93 -11.21
C ASN A 170 -1.68 -13.25 -11.32
N GLU A 171 -2.41 -13.21 -10.20
CA GLU A 171 -3.88 -13.39 -10.22
C GLU A 171 -4.55 -12.23 -10.96
N CYS A 172 -4.12 -10.99 -10.77
CA CYS A 172 -4.60 -9.85 -11.51
C CYS A 172 -4.39 -10.02 -13.02
N LEU A 173 -3.19 -10.38 -13.45
CA LEU A 173 -2.85 -10.59 -14.86
C LEU A 173 -3.68 -11.71 -15.50
N ARG A 174 -3.92 -12.79 -14.74
CA ARG A 174 -4.77 -13.91 -15.17
C ARG A 174 -6.20 -13.46 -15.47
N VAL A 175 -6.77 -12.59 -14.60
CA VAL A 175 -8.13 -12.08 -14.77
C VAL A 175 -8.22 -11.02 -15.88
N LEU A 176 -7.21 -10.15 -15.97
CA LEU A 176 -7.19 -9.10 -17.02
C LEU A 176 -6.94 -9.67 -18.43
N GLU A 177 -6.33 -10.86 -18.52
CA GLU A 177 -5.93 -11.50 -19.80
C GLU A 177 -5.02 -10.59 -20.66
N ILE A 178 -4.10 -9.84 -19.99
CA ILE A 178 -3.14 -8.95 -20.64
C ILE A 178 -1.73 -9.48 -20.39
N PRO A 179 -0.87 -9.57 -21.44
CA PRO A 179 0.51 -9.95 -21.26
C PRO A 179 1.25 -9.00 -20.30
N ARG A 180 2.06 -9.57 -19.42
CA ARG A 180 2.83 -8.85 -18.39
C ARG A 180 3.63 -7.66 -18.95
N GLY A 181 4.31 -7.83 -20.06
CA GLY A 181 5.10 -6.77 -20.71
C GLY A 181 4.29 -5.61 -21.26
N GLU A 182 2.95 -5.73 -21.28
CA GLU A 182 2.03 -4.66 -21.68
C GLU A 182 1.35 -4.00 -20.48
N CYS A 183 1.80 -4.34 -19.26
CA CYS A 183 1.28 -3.81 -18.00
C CYS A 183 2.36 -3.01 -17.26
N VAL A 184 1.91 -2.06 -16.43
CA VAL A 184 2.77 -1.29 -15.52
C VAL A 184 2.24 -1.39 -14.09
N TYR A 185 3.14 -1.48 -13.11
CA TYR A 185 2.80 -1.46 -11.70
C TYR A 185 3.08 -0.07 -11.10
N ILE A 186 2.15 0.44 -10.29
CA ILE A 186 2.23 1.78 -9.69
C ILE A 186 2.09 1.66 -8.17
N GLY A 187 3.01 2.27 -7.42
CA GLY A 187 2.98 2.29 -5.97
C GLY A 187 3.87 3.38 -5.37
N ASP A 188 3.79 3.56 -4.05
CA ASP A 188 4.46 4.65 -3.34
C ASP A 188 5.57 4.19 -2.38
N SER A 189 5.89 2.89 -2.38
CA SER A 189 6.80 2.31 -1.38
C SER A 189 7.82 1.33 -1.97
N GLU A 190 8.82 0.98 -1.16
CA GLU A 190 9.80 -0.08 -1.42
C GLU A 190 9.12 -1.45 -1.65
N VAL A 191 7.99 -1.68 -0.99
CA VAL A 191 7.21 -2.93 -1.15
C VAL A 191 6.62 -3.00 -2.55
N ASP A 192 6.15 -1.89 -3.08
CA ASP A 192 5.58 -1.79 -4.43
C ASP A 192 6.64 -1.96 -5.50
N PHE A 193 7.79 -1.30 -5.31
CA PHE A 193 8.94 -1.52 -6.18
C PHE A 193 9.35 -2.99 -6.22
N ALA A 194 9.50 -3.63 -5.05
CA ALA A 194 9.83 -5.05 -4.98
C ALA A 194 8.73 -5.94 -5.61
N THR A 195 7.44 -5.58 -5.41
CA THR A 195 6.31 -6.30 -6.02
C THR A 195 6.38 -6.27 -7.54
N GLY A 196 6.57 -5.10 -8.13
CA GLY A 196 6.70 -4.96 -9.57
C GLY A 196 7.91 -5.74 -10.12
N ARG A 197 9.08 -5.62 -9.47
CA ARG A 197 10.29 -6.35 -9.85
C ARG A 197 10.11 -7.87 -9.74
N ASN A 198 9.57 -8.37 -8.64
CA ASN A 198 9.31 -9.80 -8.44
C ASN A 198 8.25 -10.33 -9.43
N SER A 199 7.38 -9.45 -9.88
CA SER A 199 6.40 -9.76 -10.93
C SER A 199 6.95 -9.58 -12.35
N GLY A 200 8.20 -9.14 -12.53
CA GLY A 200 8.80 -8.88 -13.84
C GLY A 200 8.09 -7.76 -14.63
N MET A 201 7.66 -6.71 -13.96
CA MET A 201 6.95 -5.57 -14.55
C MET A 201 7.77 -4.29 -14.43
N HIS A 202 7.52 -3.33 -15.31
CA HIS A 202 7.94 -1.95 -15.11
C HIS A 202 7.20 -1.34 -13.92
N VAL A 203 7.91 -0.50 -13.16
CA VAL A 203 7.37 0.18 -11.98
C VAL A 203 7.45 1.68 -12.15
N ILE A 204 6.34 2.36 -11.89
CA ILE A 204 6.30 3.81 -11.70
C ILE A 204 6.02 4.07 -10.23
N SER A 205 6.96 4.74 -9.54
CA SER A 205 6.78 5.16 -8.16
C SER A 205 6.14 6.54 -8.10
N VAL A 206 5.25 6.73 -7.12
CA VAL A 206 4.61 8.03 -6.85
C VAL A 206 5.13 8.57 -5.51
N ASP A 207 5.45 9.87 -5.44
CA ASP A 207 6.08 10.49 -4.27
C ASP A 207 5.13 11.33 -3.39
N TRP A 208 3.84 11.27 -3.68
CA TRP A 208 2.82 11.90 -2.83
C TRP A 208 2.27 10.99 -1.73
N GLY A 209 2.77 9.75 -1.64
CA GLY A 209 2.30 8.70 -0.72
C GLY A 209 3.03 8.68 0.63
N PHE A 210 3.31 7.48 1.13
CA PHE A 210 3.91 7.26 2.45
C PHE A 210 5.43 7.43 2.45
N ARG A 211 6.09 7.30 1.30
CA ARG A 211 7.54 7.48 1.18
C ARG A 211 7.87 8.80 0.50
N SER A 212 8.92 9.48 0.99
CA SER A 212 9.37 10.74 0.39
C SER A 212 10.07 10.52 -0.94
N HIS A 213 10.16 11.57 -1.75
CA HIS A 213 10.91 11.55 -3.00
C HIS A 213 12.36 11.10 -2.80
N GLU A 214 13.03 11.63 -1.77
CA GLU A 214 14.42 11.30 -1.45
C GLU A 214 14.59 9.84 -1.10
N TYR A 215 13.65 9.25 -0.35
CA TYR A 215 13.67 7.82 -0.04
C TYR A 215 13.49 6.99 -1.31
N LEU A 216 12.51 7.28 -2.14
CA LEU A 216 12.28 6.57 -3.40
C LEU A 216 13.47 6.69 -4.36
N ALA A 217 14.13 7.86 -4.40
CA ALA A 217 15.34 8.06 -5.19
C ALA A 217 16.57 7.31 -4.66
N SER A 218 16.56 6.87 -3.40
CA SER A 218 17.64 6.07 -2.81
C SER A 218 17.56 4.58 -3.16
N ILE A 219 16.42 4.11 -3.65
CA ILE A 219 16.26 2.74 -4.16
C ILE A 219 16.24 2.75 -5.70
N PRO A 220 16.53 1.63 -6.39
CA PRO A 220 16.73 1.63 -7.84
C PRO A 220 15.40 1.67 -8.63
N VAL A 221 14.51 2.63 -8.31
CA VAL A 221 13.26 2.85 -9.05
C VAL A 221 13.54 3.39 -10.46
N GLU A 222 12.76 2.95 -11.44
CA GLU A 222 12.98 3.33 -12.84
C GLU A 222 12.41 4.74 -13.12
N LYS A 223 11.31 5.08 -12.47
CA LYS A 223 10.61 6.35 -12.67
C LYS A 223 9.90 6.77 -11.39
N ILE A 224 10.04 8.04 -11.02
CA ILE A 224 9.25 8.71 -9.97
C ILE A 224 8.42 9.80 -10.65
N VAL A 225 7.16 9.94 -10.22
CA VAL A 225 6.24 10.99 -10.66
C VAL A 225 5.61 11.66 -9.43
N SER A 226 5.32 12.97 -9.55
CA SER A 226 4.86 13.79 -8.41
C SER A 226 3.40 14.24 -8.51
N ASN A 227 2.70 13.87 -9.58
CA ASN A 227 1.27 14.17 -9.76
C ASN A 227 0.60 13.25 -10.77
N ALA A 228 -0.73 13.26 -10.77
CA ALA A 228 -1.55 12.39 -11.63
C ALA A 228 -1.39 12.66 -13.14
N ASP A 229 -1.06 13.88 -13.54
CA ASP A 229 -0.85 14.20 -14.96
C ASP A 229 0.49 13.64 -15.48
N GLU A 230 1.56 13.71 -14.70
CA GLU A 230 2.82 13.03 -15.00
C GLU A 230 2.62 11.51 -15.08
N LEU A 231 1.88 10.93 -14.13
CA LEU A 231 1.57 9.51 -14.13
C LEU A 231 0.81 9.11 -15.39
N TYR A 232 -0.19 9.90 -15.79
CA TYR A 232 -0.92 9.68 -17.04
C TYR A 232 -0.01 9.67 -18.27
N GLN A 233 0.92 10.64 -18.36
CA GLN A 233 1.88 10.73 -19.46
C GLN A 233 2.76 9.49 -19.54
N GLU A 234 3.28 9.01 -18.40
CA GLU A 234 4.15 7.82 -18.37
C GLU A 234 3.39 6.53 -18.71
N ILE A 235 2.14 6.37 -18.29
CA ILE A 235 1.31 5.20 -18.63
C ILE A 235 0.98 5.19 -20.13
N THR A 236 0.78 6.36 -20.74
CA THR A 236 0.30 6.49 -22.12
C THR A 236 1.40 6.74 -23.15
N ARG A 237 2.65 6.83 -22.73
CA ARG A 237 3.83 7.03 -23.58
C ARG A 237 4.17 5.91 -24.57
#